data_09013b9efababcf244735996f322e8a1
#
_entry.id   09013b9efababcf244735996f322e8a1
#
_cell.length_a   1.000
_cell.length_b   1.000
_cell.length_c   1.000
_cell.angle_alpha   90.00
_cell.angle_beta   90.00
_cell.angle_gamma   90.00
#
_symmetry.space_group_name_H-M   'P 1'
#
loop_
_entity.id
_entity.type
_entity.pdbx_description
1 polymer ?
#
loop_
_entity_poly.entity_id
_entity_poly.type
_entity_poly.pdbx_seq_one_letter_code
_entity_poly.pdbx_strand_id
1 'polypeptide(L)'
;MTDTVATEKPFKIPESVLVIIHTADLQVLLIERADHPGYWQGVTGSKDEFDEPLSTTAAREVAEETGIVVGCAAVPGANLRDWNLRNVYEIYPVWRHRYAPGVTRNTEHVFGLRVPRDIAVTLAPREHLRHEWLDWKAAADRCFSPSNAQAVLQLPRFA
;
A
#
# COMPACT_ATOMS: atom_id res chain seq x y z
N MET A 1 -8.22 -40.66 4.98
CA MET A 1 -7.62 -40.04 4.41
C MET A 1 -7.77 -38.78 4.41
N THR A 2 -7.22 -38.16 4.67
CA THR A 2 -7.41 -37.01 4.76
C THR A 2 -6.82 -36.22 3.99
N ASP A 3 -7.16 -35.83 3.40
CA ASP A 3 -6.82 -34.91 2.71
C ASP A 3 -6.45 -33.80 3.22
N THR A 4 -5.43 -33.66 3.52
CA THR A 4 -4.91 -32.43 3.61
C THR A 4 -5.11 -31.71 2.42
N VAL A 5 -6.05 -31.11 2.39
CA VAL A 5 -6.25 -30.09 1.52
C VAL A 5 -5.13 -29.15 1.68
N ALA A 6 -4.24 -29.17 0.78
CA ALA A 6 -3.29 -28.16 0.65
C ALA A 6 -4.03 -26.84 0.72
N THR A 7 -3.74 -26.07 1.71
CA THR A 7 -4.27 -24.76 1.82
C THR A 7 -3.74 -23.94 0.67
N GLU A 8 -4.43 -23.95 -0.40
CA GLU A 8 -4.17 -23.04 -1.47
C GLU A 8 -4.47 -21.65 -0.94
N LYS A 9 -3.56 -20.74 -1.13
CA LYS A 9 -3.86 -19.34 -0.84
C LYS A 9 -5.04 -18.94 -1.71
N PRO A 10 -6.05 -18.32 -1.14
CA PRO A 10 -7.14 -17.80 -1.93
C PRO A 10 -6.60 -16.77 -2.92
N PHE A 11 -7.25 -16.64 -4.06
CA PHE A 11 -6.90 -15.62 -5.02
C PHE A 11 -7.08 -14.23 -4.42
N LYS A 12 -6.22 -13.31 -4.83
CA LYS A 12 -6.34 -11.91 -4.42
C LYS A 12 -7.61 -11.31 -5.01
N ILE A 13 -8.26 -10.47 -4.24
CA ILE A 13 -9.39 -9.68 -4.70
C ILE A 13 -8.83 -8.53 -5.53
N PRO A 14 -9.32 -8.28 -6.75
CA PRO A 14 -8.82 -7.22 -7.61
C PRO A 14 -9.34 -5.84 -7.21
N GLU A 15 -9.31 -5.56 -5.93
CA GLU A 15 -9.64 -4.28 -5.35
C GLU A 15 -8.69 -4.06 -4.19
N SER A 16 -7.92 -2.99 -4.26
CA SER A 16 -6.80 -2.75 -3.36
C SER A 16 -6.73 -1.30 -2.92
N VAL A 17 -5.81 -1.03 -2.00
CA VAL A 17 -5.50 0.32 -1.55
C VAL A 17 -4.05 0.64 -1.86
N LEU A 18 -3.79 1.92 -2.03
CA LEU A 18 -2.46 2.50 -2.01
C LEU A 18 -2.49 3.57 -0.93
N VAL A 19 -1.63 3.45 0.08
CA VAL A 19 -1.56 4.42 1.15
C VAL A 19 -0.26 5.22 1.04
N ILE A 20 -0.39 6.52 0.88
CA ILE A 20 0.74 7.44 0.87
C ILE A 20 0.96 7.90 2.31
N ILE A 21 1.99 7.38 2.95
CA ILE A 21 2.35 7.74 4.32
C ILE A 21 3.27 8.95 4.26
N HIS A 22 2.91 10.01 4.96
CA HIS A 22 3.64 11.27 4.87
C HIS A 22 3.67 12.02 6.18
N THR A 23 4.62 12.93 6.30
CA THR A 23 4.72 13.86 7.41
C THR A 23 4.08 15.19 7.07
N ALA A 24 3.98 16.10 8.06
CA ALA A 24 3.41 17.42 7.85
C ALA A 24 4.23 18.24 6.85
N ASP A 25 5.54 18.02 6.76
CA ASP A 25 6.43 18.70 5.84
C ASP A 25 6.64 17.92 4.53
N LEU A 26 5.71 17.04 4.20
CA LEU A 26 5.63 16.33 2.91
C LEU A 26 6.83 15.41 2.62
N GLN A 27 7.38 14.81 3.66
CA GLN A 27 8.27 13.67 3.50
C GLN A 27 7.41 12.43 3.31
N VAL A 28 7.74 11.60 2.36
CA VAL A 28 6.96 10.42 2.00
C VAL A 28 7.76 9.16 2.28
N LEU A 29 7.09 8.18 2.89
CA LEU A 29 7.68 6.87 3.15
C LEU A 29 7.51 5.98 1.93
N LEU A 30 8.62 5.49 1.41
CA LEU A 30 8.62 4.46 0.38
C LEU A 30 9.29 3.20 0.92
N ILE A 31 8.81 2.06 0.44
CA ILE A 31 9.34 0.75 0.80
C ILE A 31 9.72 -0.01 -0.45
N GLU A 32 10.82 -0.77 -0.36
CA GLU A 32 11.34 -1.52 -1.50
C GLU A 32 10.85 -2.96 -1.46
N ARG A 33 10.32 -3.44 -2.56
CA ARG A 33 9.78 -4.81 -2.66
C ARG A 33 10.87 -5.86 -2.61
N ALA A 34 10.66 -6.88 -1.78
CA ALA A 34 11.58 -8.01 -1.71
C ALA A 34 11.48 -8.92 -2.95
N ASP A 35 10.27 -9.05 -3.53
CA ASP A 35 10.06 -9.90 -4.71
C ASP A 35 10.57 -9.22 -5.99
N HIS A 36 10.88 -7.94 -5.94
CA HIS A 36 11.42 -7.22 -7.09
C HIS A 36 12.30 -6.08 -6.59
N PRO A 37 13.56 -6.36 -6.22
CA PRO A 37 14.48 -5.32 -5.72
C PRO A 37 14.62 -4.17 -6.70
N GLY A 38 14.65 -2.96 -6.16
CA GLY A 38 14.65 -1.73 -6.96
C GLY A 38 13.26 -1.15 -7.19
N TYR A 39 12.19 -1.90 -6.90
CA TYR A 39 10.84 -1.40 -7.02
C TYR A 39 10.41 -0.77 -5.69
N TRP A 40 10.33 0.55 -5.69
CA TRP A 40 9.91 1.35 -4.54
C TRP A 40 8.47 1.80 -4.69
N GLN A 41 7.73 1.80 -3.60
CA GLN A 41 6.30 2.09 -3.61
C GLN A 41 5.80 2.56 -2.26
N GLY A 42 4.57 3.12 -2.23
CA GLY A 42 3.83 3.29 -0.97
C GLY A 42 3.33 1.95 -0.45
N VAL A 43 2.53 1.98 0.60
CA VAL A 43 1.90 0.77 1.13
C VAL A 43 0.78 0.36 0.20
N THR A 44 0.78 -0.89 -0.23
CA THR A 44 -0.28 -1.43 -1.10
C THR A 44 -0.78 -2.77 -0.57
N GLY A 45 -2.03 -3.05 -0.81
CA GLY A 45 -2.57 -4.35 -0.47
C GLY A 45 -4.03 -4.49 -0.89
N SER A 46 -4.45 -5.74 -1.06
CA SER A 46 -5.80 -6.06 -1.49
C SER A 46 -6.72 -6.28 -0.29
N LYS A 47 -8.03 -6.14 -0.51
CA LYS A 47 -9.02 -6.55 0.47
C LYS A 47 -8.84 -8.03 0.81
N ASP A 48 -9.07 -8.38 2.06
CA ASP A 48 -9.11 -9.77 2.50
C ASP A 48 -10.46 -10.41 2.19
N GLU A 49 -11.52 -9.61 2.25
CA GLU A 49 -12.89 -10.05 1.99
C GLU A 49 -13.55 -9.04 1.06
N PHE A 50 -14.49 -9.48 0.25
CA PHE A 50 -15.16 -8.58 -0.70
C PHE A 50 -15.89 -7.43 -0.02
N ASP A 51 -16.39 -7.64 1.18
CA ASP A 51 -17.11 -6.62 1.94
C ASP A 51 -16.25 -5.86 2.94
N GLU A 52 -14.94 -6.08 2.96
CA GLU A 52 -14.05 -5.33 3.84
C GLU A 52 -14.08 -3.85 3.47
N PRO A 53 -14.35 -2.94 4.43
CA PRO A 53 -14.28 -1.50 4.14
C PRO A 53 -12.85 -1.11 3.73
N LEU A 54 -12.74 -0.22 2.76
CA LEU A 54 -11.42 0.19 2.26
C LEU A 54 -10.54 0.82 3.33
N SER A 55 -11.12 1.57 4.27
CA SER A 55 -10.34 2.13 5.38
C SER A 55 -9.77 1.03 6.29
N THR A 56 -10.50 -0.07 6.45
CA THR A 56 -10.02 -1.23 7.21
C THR A 56 -8.86 -1.89 6.47
N THR A 57 -9.00 -2.08 5.16
CA THR A 57 -7.93 -2.61 4.32
C THR A 57 -6.68 -1.74 4.45
N ALA A 58 -6.84 -0.42 4.33
CA ALA A 58 -5.72 0.52 4.40
C ALA A 58 -5.02 0.45 5.76
N ALA A 59 -5.75 0.51 6.87
CA ALA A 59 -5.17 0.45 8.20
C ALA A 59 -4.46 -0.88 8.46
N ARG A 60 -5.04 -1.98 8.00
CA ARG A 60 -4.45 -3.31 8.14
C ARG A 60 -3.14 -3.43 7.38
N GLU A 61 -3.14 -3.02 6.12
CA GLU A 61 -1.93 -3.10 5.28
C GLU A 61 -0.81 -2.20 5.82
N VAL A 62 -1.14 -1.01 6.32
CA VAL A 62 -0.16 -0.13 6.93
C VAL A 62 0.50 -0.82 8.13
N ALA A 63 -0.30 -1.45 9.00
CA ALA A 63 0.22 -2.15 10.17
C ALA A 63 1.09 -3.34 9.76
N GLU A 64 0.65 -4.13 8.78
CA GLU A 64 1.39 -5.30 8.31
C GLU A 64 2.73 -4.92 7.68
N GLU A 65 2.74 -3.87 6.88
CA GLU A 65 3.92 -3.52 6.10
C GLU A 65 4.90 -2.58 6.82
N THR A 66 4.43 -1.77 7.76
CA THR A 66 5.26 -0.76 8.42
C THR A 66 5.25 -0.81 9.94
N GLY A 67 4.37 -1.59 10.54
CA GLY A 67 4.19 -1.61 11.98
C GLY A 67 3.46 -0.38 12.54
N ILE A 68 3.06 0.56 11.71
CA ILE A 68 2.34 1.75 12.16
C ILE A 68 0.89 1.40 12.44
N VAL A 69 0.42 1.70 13.64
CA VAL A 69 -0.96 1.39 14.07
C VAL A 69 -1.83 2.62 13.93
N VAL A 70 -2.72 2.62 12.96
CA VAL A 70 -3.72 3.69 12.78
C VAL A 70 -4.71 3.59 13.94
N GLY A 71 -4.93 4.70 14.63
CA GLY A 71 -5.80 4.75 15.81
C GLY A 71 -5.04 4.82 17.13
N CYS A 72 -3.71 4.68 17.12
CA CYS A 72 -2.92 4.90 18.33
C CYS A 72 -2.80 6.41 18.61
N ALA A 73 -2.28 6.76 19.80
CA ALA A 73 -2.18 8.17 20.20
C ALA A 73 -1.36 9.00 19.20
N ALA A 74 -0.28 8.44 18.66
CA ALA A 74 0.60 9.15 17.72
C ALA A 74 -0.02 9.29 16.32
N VAL A 75 -0.93 8.40 15.95
CA VAL A 75 -1.55 8.36 14.61
C VAL A 75 -3.06 8.19 14.76
N PRO A 76 -3.78 9.26 15.12
CA PRO A 76 -5.24 9.19 15.24
C PRO A 76 -5.90 8.68 13.95
N GLY A 77 -7.04 8.00 14.11
CA GLY A 77 -7.77 7.45 12.96
C GLY A 77 -8.13 8.50 11.90
N ALA A 78 -8.40 9.74 12.32
CA ALA A 78 -8.71 10.82 11.39
C ALA A 78 -7.55 11.20 10.47
N ASN A 79 -6.33 10.74 10.77
CA ASN A 79 -5.17 10.99 9.92
C ASN A 79 -5.12 10.08 8.70
N LEU A 80 -5.93 9.01 8.69
CA LEU A 80 -6.11 8.16 7.53
C LEU A 80 -7.28 8.72 6.71
N ARG A 81 -6.98 9.21 5.52
CA ARG A 81 -7.98 9.86 4.67
C ARG A 81 -8.08 9.19 3.33
N ASP A 82 -9.31 8.93 2.91
CA ASP A 82 -9.60 8.49 1.55
C ASP A 82 -9.56 9.73 0.65
N TRP A 83 -8.66 9.71 -0.33
CA TRP A 83 -8.52 10.84 -1.25
C TRP A 83 -9.57 10.82 -2.37
N ASN A 84 -10.41 9.80 -2.41
CA ASN A 84 -11.41 9.60 -3.45
C ASN A 84 -10.80 9.56 -4.86
N LEU A 85 -9.58 9.11 -4.94
CA LEU A 85 -8.89 8.83 -6.20
C LEU A 85 -8.78 7.32 -6.34
N ARG A 86 -8.94 6.86 -7.57
CA ARG A 86 -8.75 5.44 -7.85
C ARG A 86 -8.11 5.27 -9.21
N ASN A 87 -7.32 4.22 -9.33
CA ASN A 87 -6.67 3.86 -10.57
C ASN A 87 -7.13 2.46 -10.95
N VAL A 88 -7.50 2.29 -12.22
CA VAL A 88 -7.76 0.96 -12.77
C VAL A 88 -6.61 0.67 -13.71
N TYR A 89 -5.86 -0.39 -13.45
CA TYR A 89 -4.70 -0.70 -14.26
C TYR A 89 -4.62 -2.20 -14.56
N GLU A 90 -3.91 -2.52 -15.63
CA GLU A 90 -3.62 -3.88 -15.99
C GLU A 90 -2.64 -4.46 -14.98
N ILE A 91 -2.96 -5.63 -14.47
CA ILE A 91 -2.06 -6.33 -13.54
C ILE A 91 -0.84 -6.78 -14.32
N TYR A 92 0.35 -6.50 -13.77
CA TYR A 92 1.60 -6.92 -14.40
C TYR A 92 1.60 -8.42 -14.60
N PRO A 93 1.99 -8.93 -15.77
CA PRO A 93 1.95 -10.35 -16.06
C PRO A 93 2.63 -11.23 -15.00
N VAL A 94 3.71 -10.74 -14.40
CA VAL A 94 4.46 -11.46 -13.37
C VAL A 94 3.61 -11.74 -12.12
N TRP A 95 2.55 -10.97 -11.88
CA TRP A 95 1.70 -11.10 -10.70
C TRP A 95 0.29 -11.62 -11.00
N ARG A 96 -0.06 -11.85 -12.28
CA ARG A 96 -1.42 -12.32 -12.63
C ARG A 96 -1.78 -13.64 -12.02
N HIS A 97 -0.80 -14.50 -11.76
CA HIS A 97 -1.05 -15.81 -11.14
C HIS A 97 -1.65 -15.71 -9.73
N ARG A 98 -1.57 -14.54 -9.10
CA ARG A 98 -2.12 -14.32 -7.76
C ARG A 98 -3.64 -14.12 -7.78
N TYR A 99 -4.22 -13.94 -8.95
CA TYR A 99 -5.63 -13.63 -9.14
C TYR A 99 -6.36 -14.77 -9.81
N ALA A 100 -7.69 -14.77 -9.72
CA ALA A 100 -8.50 -15.79 -10.39
C ALA A 100 -8.28 -15.73 -11.91
N PRO A 101 -8.42 -16.87 -12.60
CA PRO A 101 -8.33 -16.89 -14.06
C PRO A 101 -9.27 -15.88 -14.69
N GLY A 102 -8.79 -15.14 -15.69
CA GLY A 102 -9.58 -14.12 -16.38
C GLY A 102 -9.53 -12.73 -15.74
N VAL A 103 -8.96 -12.61 -14.52
CA VAL A 103 -8.77 -11.31 -13.88
C VAL A 103 -7.51 -10.67 -14.43
N THR A 104 -7.67 -9.52 -15.09
CA THR A 104 -6.53 -8.81 -15.71
C THR A 104 -6.35 -7.40 -15.19
N ARG A 105 -7.35 -6.86 -14.47
CA ARG A 105 -7.33 -5.48 -13.98
C ARG A 105 -7.57 -5.41 -12.48
N ASN A 106 -6.90 -4.46 -11.83
CA ASN A 106 -7.09 -4.16 -10.43
C ASN A 106 -7.56 -2.71 -10.27
N THR A 107 -8.48 -2.48 -9.33
CA THR A 107 -8.91 -1.14 -8.95
C THR A 107 -8.19 -0.77 -7.66
N GLU A 108 -7.39 0.28 -7.70
CA GLU A 108 -6.60 0.74 -6.57
C GLU A 108 -7.15 2.06 -6.04
N HIS A 109 -7.52 2.08 -4.78
CA HIS A 109 -8.06 3.27 -4.10
C HIS A 109 -6.95 3.95 -3.31
N VAL A 110 -6.81 5.27 -3.45
CA VAL A 110 -5.70 6.01 -2.85
C VAL A 110 -6.11 6.64 -1.54
N PHE A 111 -5.28 6.40 -0.52
CA PHE A 111 -5.41 6.99 0.81
C PHE A 111 -4.14 7.76 1.16
N GLY A 112 -4.28 8.75 2.02
CA GLY A 112 -3.14 9.39 2.67
C GLY A 112 -3.16 9.10 4.16
N LEU A 113 -1.97 8.94 4.75
CA LEU A 113 -1.82 8.78 6.18
C LEU A 113 -0.75 9.74 6.69
N ARG A 114 -1.17 10.71 7.50
CA ARG A 114 -0.24 11.63 8.11
C ARG A 114 0.31 11.05 9.40
N VAL A 115 1.63 11.05 9.55
CA VAL A 115 2.31 10.50 10.72
C VAL A 115 3.32 11.50 11.28
N PRO A 116 3.70 11.34 12.56
CA PRO A 116 4.79 12.14 13.12
C PRO A 116 6.11 11.84 12.43
N ARG A 117 7.00 12.83 12.43
CA ARG A 117 8.30 12.75 11.77
C ARG A 117 9.19 11.62 12.29
N ASP A 118 9.07 11.30 13.55
CA ASP A 118 9.90 10.30 14.22
C ASP A 118 9.22 8.96 14.41
N ILE A 119 8.14 8.70 13.66
CA ILE A 119 7.42 7.43 13.78
C ILE A 119 8.36 6.25 13.47
N ALA A 120 8.29 5.22 14.28
CA ALA A 120 9.07 4.01 14.03
C ALA A 120 8.46 3.20 12.90
N VAL A 121 9.31 2.66 12.04
CA VAL A 121 8.91 1.79 10.93
C VAL A 121 9.56 0.43 11.12
N THR A 122 8.73 -0.61 11.14
CA THR A 122 9.18 -2.00 11.23
C THR A 122 8.63 -2.74 10.02
N LEU A 123 9.50 -3.10 9.09
CA LEU A 123 9.08 -3.75 7.85
C LEU A 123 8.75 -5.22 8.05
N ALA A 124 7.82 -5.72 7.24
CA ALA A 124 7.55 -7.15 7.15
C ALA A 124 8.76 -7.85 6.54
N PRO A 125 9.44 -8.78 7.27
CA PRO A 125 10.79 -9.23 6.90
C PRO A 125 10.92 -9.88 5.53
N ARG A 126 9.85 -10.50 5.01
CA ARG A 126 9.91 -11.23 3.74
C ARG A 126 9.30 -10.48 2.57
N GLU A 127 8.64 -9.35 2.86
CA GLU A 127 7.91 -8.60 1.84
C GLU A 127 8.64 -7.37 1.37
N HIS A 128 9.39 -6.74 2.26
CA HIS A 128 10.08 -5.51 1.97
C HIS A 128 11.51 -5.53 2.51
N LEU A 129 12.43 -4.95 1.73
CA LEU A 129 13.85 -4.96 2.03
C LEU A 129 14.28 -3.75 2.87
N ARG A 130 13.82 -2.58 2.50
CA ARG A 130 14.26 -1.31 3.08
C ARG A 130 13.15 -0.29 2.98
N HIS A 131 13.25 0.77 3.78
CA HIS A 131 12.39 1.93 3.65
C HIS A 131 13.24 3.19 3.55
N GLU A 132 12.66 4.24 2.96
CA GLU A 132 13.28 5.55 2.89
C GLU A 132 12.23 6.62 3.02
N TRP A 133 12.59 7.71 3.69
CA TRP A 133 11.81 8.92 3.72
C TRP A 133 12.38 9.89 2.70
N LEU A 134 11.56 10.35 1.76
CA LEU A 134 11.99 11.25 0.70
C LEU A 134 11.03 12.41 0.59
N ASP A 135 11.56 13.57 0.20
CA ASP A 135 10.70 14.68 -0.21
C ASP A 135 9.71 14.19 -1.28
N TRP A 136 8.49 14.68 -1.24
CA TRP A 136 7.43 14.16 -2.10
C TRP A 136 7.77 14.13 -3.59
N LYS A 137 8.51 15.12 -4.09
CA LYS A 137 8.93 15.10 -5.51
C LYS A 137 9.94 14.00 -5.79
N ALA A 138 10.92 13.85 -4.91
CA ALA A 138 11.91 12.79 -5.03
C ALA A 138 11.26 11.42 -4.87
N ALA A 139 10.28 11.32 -3.97
CA ALA A 139 9.54 10.08 -3.78
C ALA A 139 8.77 9.70 -5.05
N ALA A 140 8.09 10.66 -5.69
CA ALA A 140 7.40 10.41 -6.95
C ALA A 140 8.34 9.88 -8.02
N ASP A 141 9.53 10.47 -8.13
CA ASP A 141 10.53 10.03 -9.11
C ASP A 141 11.06 8.63 -8.81
N ARG A 142 11.09 8.24 -7.54
CA ARG A 142 11.61 6.93 -7.13
C ARG A 142 10.59 5.81 -7.35
N CYS A 143 9.30 6.10 -7.38
CA CYS A 143 8.26 5.08 -7.52
C CYS A 143 8.40 4.30 -8.83
N PHE A 144 8.31 2.97 -8.76
CA PHE A 144 8.39 2.14 -9.95
C PHE A 144 7.11 2.21 -10.79
N SER A 145 5.98 2.44 -10.15
CA SER A 145 4.67 2.41 -10.79
C SER A 145 4.17 3.82 -11.12
N PRO A 146 3.67 4.07 -12.32
CA PRO A 146 3.07 5.35 -12.66
C PRO A 146 1.91 5.75 -11.73
N SER A 147 1.09 4.80 -11.29
CA SER A 147 -0.02 5.10 -10.39
C SER A 147 0.47 5.57 -9.03
N ASN A 148 1.54 4.97 -8.50
CA ASN A 148 2.16 5.41 -7.26
C ASN A 148 2.75 6.82 -7.43
N ALA A 149 3.49 7.05 -8.49
CA ALA A 149 4.08 8.35 -8.76
C ALA A 149 3.02 9.45 -8.86
N GLN A 150 1.95 9.19 -9.58
CA GLN A 150 0.86 10.14 -9.71
C GLN A 150 0.17 10.43 -8.39
N ALA A 151 -0.04 9.42 -7.56
CA ALA A 151 -0.63 9.60 -6.23
C ALA A 151 0.25 10.48 -5.35
N VAL A 152 1.56 10.24 -5.33
CA VAL A 152 2.50 11.04 -4.55
C VAL A 152 2.48 12.50 -5.00
N LEU A 153 2.39 12.74 -6.31
CA LEU A 153 2.32 14.11 -6.85
C LEU A 153 1.04 14.85 -6.44
N GLN A 154 0.00 14.14 -6.02
CA GLN A 154 -1.23 14.76 -5.52
C GLN A 154 -1.13 15.18 -4.05
N LEU A 155 -0.09 14.76 -3.34
CA LEU A 155 0.01 14.97 -1.90
C LEU A 155 -0.20 16.41 -1.44
N PRO A 156 0.39 17.44 -2.06
CA PRO A 156 0.17 18.82 -1.61
C PRO A 156 -1.30 19.27 -1.63
N ARG A 157 -2.11 18.60 -2.42
CA ARG A 157 -3.52 18.89 -2.57
C ARG A 157 -4.34 18.36 -1.40
N PHE A 158 -3.87 17.29 -0.75
CA PHE A 158 -4.60 16.56 0.28
C PHE A 158 -3.95 16.66 1.66
N ALA A 159 -2.73 17.11 1.74
CA ALA A 159 -2.01 17.23 3.00
C ALA A 159 -2.48 18.40 3.86
#